data_40e7bdc64cfc9f29249f17739030a51c
#
_entry.id   40e7bdc64cfc9f29249f17739030a51c
#
_cell.length_a   1.000
_cell.length_b   1.000
_cell.length_c   1.000
_cell.angle_alpha   90.00
_cell.angle_beta   90.00
_cell.angle_gamma   90.00
#
_symmetry.space_group_name_H-M   'P 1'
#
loop_
_entity.id
_entity.type
_entity.pdbx_description
1 polymer ?
#
loop_
_entity_poly.entity_id
_entity_poly.type
_entity_poly.pdbx_seq_one_letter_code
_entity_poly.pdbx_strand_id
1 'polypeptide(L)'
;MNRISAVAANTFREAVRDRVLYNLIFFALLLVGAALLFGQISIGIQRIVLVNLGLSAISVFGVVIAIFIGIGLVSKEMEKKTLYTILSRPVRRWEFIVGKFGGLAWTLVVNTVCMAVGFFAALLFLAHHFERADGYLLIAIYFIILEFVVVTALTLLFSTFSSPVLSAVMALALFVIGTFAADLRAFAAMSHGLTRIFATLAAYVVPNFASLNVISSVAHGEPIAGSLVLYNTVYSLFYAAAAVSGAVLVFEYRNLK
;
A
#
# COMPACT_ATOMS: atom_id res chain seq x y z
N MET A 1 -14.95 24.24 4.73
CA MET A 1 -14.07 23.05 4.57
C MET A 1 -14.20 22.21 5.82
N ASN A 2 -14.52 20.92 5.68
CA ASN A 2 -14.55 20.02 6.83
C ASN A 2 -13.14 19.89 7.42
N ARG A 3 -13.03 19.80 8.76
CA ARG A 3 -11.73 19.73 9.46
C ARG A 3 -10.87 18.59 8.97
N ILE A 4 -11.48 17.45 8.67
CA ILE A 4 -10.81 16.26 8.10
C ILE A 4 -10.16 16.60 6.75
N SER A 5 -10.88 17.28 5.85
CA SER A 5 -10.34 17.65 4.53
C SER A 5 -9.18 18.64 4.62
N ALA A 6 -9.19 19.53 5.62
CA ALA A 6 -8.07 20.44 5.86
C ALA A 6 -6.81 19.71 6.34
N VAL A 7 -6.96 18.73 7.26
CA VAL A 7 -5.86 17.86 7.71
C VAL A 7 -5.35 17.02 6.55
N ALA A 8 -6.23 16.40 5.77
CA ALA A 8 -5.85 15.59 4.62
C ALA A 8 -5.08 16.39 3.56
N ALA A 9 -5.55 17.59 3.23
CA ALA A 9 -4.86 18.48 2.28
C ALA A 9 -3.48 18.93 2.77
N ASN A 10 -3.33 19.19 4.09
CA ASN A 10 -2.04 19.51 4.68
C ASN A 10 -1.08 18.31 4.62
N THR A 11 -1.57 17.13 4.98
CA THR A 11 -0.81 15.88 4.93
C THR A 11 -0.34 15.57 3.50
N PHE A 12 -1.21 15.73 2.52
CA PHE A 12 -0.86 15.58 1.11
C PHE A 12 0.26 16.54 0.68
N ARG A 13 0.14 17.84 1.02
CA ARG A 13 1.17 18.83 0.68
C ARG A 13 2.50 18.56 1.35
N GLU A 14 2.48 18.05 2.58
CA GLU A 14 3.68 17.67 3.32
C GLU A 14 4.33 16.44 2.68
N ALA A 15 3.54 15.41 2.37
CA ALA A 15 4.01 14.19 1.74
C ALA A 15 4.61 14.45 0.35
N VAL A 16 3.95 15.26 -0.49
CA VAL A 16 4.47 15.62 -1.83
C VAL A 16 5.77 16.42 -1.78
N ARG A 17 6.07 17.08 -0.67
CA ARG A 17 7.35 17.81 -0.49
C ARG A 17 8.48 16.96 0.05
N ASP A 18 8.23 15.71 0.41
CA ASP A 18 9.23 14.82 0.98
C ASP A 18 10.19 14.33 -0.14
N ARG A 19 11.50 14.56 0.07
CA ARG A 19 12.54 14.15 -0.88
C ARG A 19 12.64 12.64 -1.07
N VAL A 20 12.30 11.87 -0.03
CA VAL A 20 12.30 10.41 -0.07
C VAL A 20 11.30 9.91 -1.11
N LEU A 21 10.14 10.55 -1.22
CA LEU A 21 9.12 10.20 -2.20
C LEU A 21 9.65 10.29 -3.63
N TYR A 22 10.30 11.40 -3.99
CA TYR A 22 10.83 11.58 -5.35
C TYR A 22 11.92 10.58 -5.68
N ASN A 23 12.83 10.29 -4.72
CA ASN A 23 13.87 9.30 -4.93
C ASN A 23 13.29 7.90 -5.18
N LEU A 24 12.28 7.51 -4.41
CA LEU A 24 11.64 6.20 -4.55
C LEU A 24 10.85 6.08 -5.88
N ILE A 25 10.15 7.14 -6.30
CA ILE A 25 9.52 7.19 -7.62
C ILE A 25 10.57 7.05 -8.72
N PHE A 26 11.69 7.78 -8.60
CA PHE A 26 12.77 7.70 -9.58
C PHE A 26 13.33 6.27 -9.68
N PHE A 27 13.59 5.59 -8.56
CA PHE A 27 14.03 4.20 -8.56
C PHE A 27 12.98 3.24 -9.15
N ALA A 28 11.69 3.45 -8.86
CA ALA A 28 10.62 2.64 -9.47
C ALA A 28 10.60 2.81 -10.99
N LEU A 29 10.70 4.04 -11.50
CA LEU A 29 10.76 4.31 -12.94
C LEU A 29 12.04 3.78 -13.58
N LEU A 30 13.16 3.82 -12.87
CA LEU A 30 14.41 3.22 -13.32
C LEU A 30 14.27 1.69 -13.47
N LEU A 31 13.59 1.01 -12.53
CA LEU A 31 13.31 -0.42 -12.67
C LEU A 31 12.33 -0.74 -13.80
N VAL A 32 11.34 0.13 -14.04
CA VAL A 32 10.46 0.01 -15.22
C VAL A 32 11.30 0.14 -16.50
N GLY A 33 12.23 1.09 -16.55
CA GLY A 33 13.20 1.22 -17.66
C GLY A 33 14.10 0.00 -17.82
N ALA A 34 14.60 -0.56 -16.72
CA ALA A 34 15.37 -1.80 -16.75
C ALA A 34 14.54 -2.99 -17.27
N ALA A 35 13.25 -3.06 -16.90
CA ALA A 35 12.34 -4.08 -17.41
C ALA A 35 12.18 -4.04 -18.93
N LEU A 36 12.26 -2.86 -19.55
CA LEU A 36 12.32 -2.72 -21.02
C LEU A 36 13.55 -3.41 -21.60
N LEU A 37 14.73 -3.19 -21.02
CA LEU A 37 15.98 -3.80 -21.47
C LEU A 37 15.94 -5.32 -21.33
N PHE A 38 15.48 -5.84 -20.20
CA PHE A 38 15.30 -7.27 -19.97
C PHE A 38 14.25 -7.86 -20.92
N GLY A 39 13.18 -7.13 -21.19
CA GLY A 39 12.15 -7.52 -22.15
C GLY A 39 12.76 -7.71 -23.55
N GLN A 40 13.61 -6.80 -24.03
CA GLN A 40 14.25 -6.89 -25.35
C GLN A 40 15.16 -8.10 -25.49
N ILE A 41 15.79 -8.56 -24.42
CA ILE A 41 16.66 -9.76 -24.42
C ILE A 41 15.84 -11.05 -24.38
N SER A 42 14.61 -11.00 -23.87
CA SER A 42 13.74 -12.16 -23.64
C SER A 42 12.85 -12.45 -24.85
N ILE A 43 13.36 -13.13 -25.87
CA ILE A 43 12.65 -13.41 -27.11
C ILE A 43 11.35 -14.18 -26.84
N GLY A 44 10.23 -13.66 -27.33
CA GLY A 44 8.90 -14.31 -27.24
C GLY A 44 8.11 -14.06 -25.96
N ILE A 45 8.73 -13.57 -24.87
CA ILE A 45 8.06 -13.29 -23.59
C ILE A 45 8.28 -11.85 -23.10
N GLN A 46 8.67 -10.97 -24.01
CA GLN A 46 9.02 -9.57 -23.73
C GLN A 46 7.96 -8.83 -22.92
N ARG A 47 6.68 -8.97 -23.33
CA ARG A 47 5.55 -8.34 -22.66
C ARG A 47 5.33 -8.87 -21.23
N ILE A 48 5.43 -10.18 -21.05
CA ILE A 48 5.25 -10.83 -19.74
C ILE A 48 6.33 -10.33 -18.76
N VAL A 49 7.58 -10.24 -19.21
CA VAL A 49 8.70 -9.74 -18.41
C VAL A 49 8.49 -8.27 -18.03
N LEU A 50 8.11 -7.42 -19.00
CA LEU A 50 7.85 -5.99 -18.73
C LEU A 50 6.72 -5.79 -17.75
N VAL A 51 5.60 -6.52 -17.94
CA VAL A 51 4.42 -6.39 -17.05
C VAL A 51 4.75 -6.88 -15.64
N ASN A 52 5.35 -8.05 -15.50
CA ASN A 52 5.70 -8.60 -14.19
C ASN A 52 6.69 -7.69 -13.44
N LEU A 53 7.80 -7.31 -14.07
CA LEU A 53 8.82 -6.48 -13.41
C LEU A 53 8.30 -5.05 -13.17
N GLY A 54 7.60 -4.46 -14.14
CA GLY A 54 7.11 -3.10 -14.04
C GLY A 54 6.04 -2.94 -12.95
N LEU A 55 5.02 -3.79 -12.92
CA LEU A 55 3.99 -3.75 -11.87
C LEU A 55 4.55 -4.15 -10.50
N SER A 56 5.47 -5.13 -10.45
CA SER A 56 6.14 -5.49 -9.19
C SER A 56 6.99 -4.33 -8.65
N ALA A 57 7.67 -3.58 -9.52
CA ALA A 57 8.40 -2.39 -9.12
C ALA A 57 7.45 -1.34 -8.51
N ILE A 58 6.31 -1.07 -9.15
CA ILE A 58 5.29 -0.14 -8.63
C ILE A 58 4.78 -0.60 -7.26
N SER A 59 4.44 -1.90 -7.09
CA SER A 59 3.96 -2.45 -5.82
C SER A 59 5.03 -2.32 -4.73
N VAL A 60 6.23 -2.84 -4.92
CA VAL A 60 7.28 -2.85 -3.91
C VAL A 60 7.69 -1.43 -3.50
N PHE A 61 7.98 -0.54 -4.46
CA PHE A 61 8.36 0.84 -4.12
C PHE A 61 7.19 1.62 -3.51
N GLY A 62 5.95 1.38 -3.97
CA GLY A 62 4.78 1.98 -3.38
C GLY A 62 4.54 1.57 -1.93
N VAL A 63 4.76 0.29 -1.58
CA VAL A 63 4.71 -0.19 -0.19
C VAL A 63 5.80 0.49 0.65
N VAL A 64 7.02 0.59 0.13
CA VAL A 64 8.11 1.30 0.81
C VAL A 64 7.73 2.77 1.05
N ILE A 65 7.19 3.45 0.04
CA ILE A 65 6.69 4.83 0.17
C ILE A 65 5.59 4.90 1.24
N ALA A 66 4.61 4.00 1.21
CA ALA A 66 3.49 3.96 2.15
C ALA A 66 3.98 3.85 3.61
N ILE A 67 4.97 2.97 3.86
CA ILE A 67 5.56 2.75 5.18
C ILE A 67 6.35 3.99 5.63
N PHE A 68 7.31 4.45 4.84
CA PHE A 68 8.21 5.54 5.27
C PHE A 68 7.48 6.88 5.43
N ILE A 69 6.62 7.25 4.49
CA ILE A 69 5.85 8.49 4.59
C ILE A 69 4.81 8.38 5.70
N GLY A 70 4.12 7.23 5.82
CA GLY A 70 3.13 6.99 6.86
C GLY A 70 3.69 7.18 8.26
N ILE A 71 4.89 6.65 8.53
CA ILE A 71 5.57 6.81 9.81
C ILE A 71 6.08 8.24 9.98
N GLY A 72 6.77 8.77 8.97
CA GLY A 72 7.43 10.07 9.06
C GLY A 72 6.48 11.20 9.42
N LEU A 73 5.25 11.18 8.92
CA LEU A 73 4.26 12.22 9.16
C LEU A 73 3.63 12.17 10.56
N VAL A 74 3.49 10.98 11.16
CA VAL A 74 2.93 10.85 12.51
C VAL A 74 4.02 11.02 13.57
N SER A 75 5.17 10.40 13.37
CA SER A 75 6.28 10.45 14.35
C SER A 75 6.88 11.84 14.48
N LYS A 76 7.05 12.58 13.38
CA LYS A 76 7.55 13.97 13.41
C LYS A 76 6.67 14.89 14.25
N GLU A 77 5.35 14.70 14.24
CA GLU A 77 4.44 15.52 15.03
C GLU A 77 4.42 15.12 16.51
N MET A 78 4.62 13.83 16.80
CA MET A 78 4.75 13.35 18.18
C MET A 78 6.06 13.81 18.83
N GLU A 79 7.18 13.76 18.11
CA GLU A 79 8.51 14.18 18.62
C GLU A 79 8.59 15.70 18.82
N LYS A 80 8.05 16.48 17.89
CA LYS A 80 8.15 17.96 17.94
C LYS A 80 7.18 18.61 18.91
N LYS A 81 6.36 17.85 19.65
CA LYS A 81 5.28 18.38 20.50
C LYS A 81 4.34 19.38 19.80
N THR A 82 4.39 19.43 18.46
CA THR A 82 3.51 20.28 17.64
C THR A 82 2.05 19.85 17.74
N LEU A 83 1.79 18.63 18.20
CA LEU A 83 0.45 18.15 18.61
C LEU A 83 -0.24 19.11 19.59
N TYR A 84 0.51 19.73 20.51
CA TYR A 84 -0.08 20.74 21.44
C TYR A 84 -0.56 21.98 20.70
N THR A 85 0.14 22.41 19.65
CA THR A 85 -0.24 23.57 18.84
C THR A 85 -1.41 23.25 17.90
N ILE A 86 -1.52 22.01 17.43
CA ILE A 86 -2.64 21.56 16.60
C ILE A 86 -3.88 21.29 17.46
N LEU A 87 -3.72 20.72 18.66
CA LEU A 87 -4.81 20.49 19.62
C LEU A 87 -5.27 21.77 20.34
N SER A 88 -4.52 22.87 20.28
CA SER A 88 -5.01 24.20 20.67
C SER A 88 -6.07 24.74 19.71
N ARG A 89 -6.17 24.20 18.49
CA ARG A 89 -7.30 24.40 17.59
C ARG A 89 -8.35 23.31 17.86
N PRO A 90 -9.66 23.56 17.65
CA PRO A 90 -10.74 22.62 18.00
C PRO A 90 -10.82 21.45 16.98
N VAL A 91 -9.74 20.66 16.84
CA VAL A 91 -9.71 19.44 16.04
C VAL A 91 -9.76 18.24 16.99
N ARG A 92 -10.72 17.34 16.80
CA ARG A 92 -10.83 16.12 17.60
C ARG A 92 -9.74 15.12 17.20
N ARG A 93 -9.27 14.28 18.13
CA ARG A 93 -8.19 13.31 17.91
C ARG A 93 -8.48 12.34 16.75
N TRP A 94 -9.73 11.87 16.64
CA TRP A 94 -10.14 11.00 15.55
C TRP A 94 -10.16 11.72 14.18
N GLU A 95 -10.55 13.02 14.14
CA GLU A 95 -10.52 13.82 12.89
C GLU A 95 -9.10 13.97 12.36
N PHE A 96 -8.12 14.05 13.25
CA PHE A 96 -6.72 14.10 12.93
C PHE A 96 -6.23 12.80 12.28
N ILE A 97 -6.48 11.64 12.92
CA ILE A 97 -6.05 10.32 12.40
C ILE A 97 -6.70 10.02 11.05
N VAL A 98 -8.01 10.22 10.92
CA VAL A 98 -8.75 10.00 9.66
C VAL A 98 -8.26 10.96 8.57
N GLY A 99 -8.01 12.23 8.91
CA GLY A 99 -7.44 13.21 7.99
C GLY A 99 -6.04 12.84 7.52
N LYS A 100 -5.16 12.39 8.41
CA LYS A 100 -3.83 11.87 8.07
C LYS A 100 -3.91 10.68 7.13
N PHE A 101 -4.74 9.69 7.47
CA PHE A 101 -4.96 8.54 6.60
C PHE A 101 -5.44 8.93 5.19
N GLY A 102 -6.45 9.79 5.12
CA GLY A 102 -6.98 10.25 3.82
C GLY A 102 -5.95 11.00 2.98
N GLY A 103 -5.15 11.87 3.62
CA GLY A 103 -4.07 12.59 2.94
C GLY A 103 -2.96 11.67 2.41
N LEU A 104 -2.57 10.67 3.21
CA LEU A 104 -1.59 9.66 2.82
C LEU A 104 -2.11 8.77 1.68
N ALA A 105 -3.33 8.25 1.81
CA ALA A 105 -3.96 7.43 0.77
C ALA A 105 -4.04 8.20 -0.57
N TRP A 106 -4.42 9.47 -0.53
CA TRP A 106 -4.46 10.31 -1.72
C TRP A 106 -3.07 10.53 -2.34
N THR A 107 -2.04 10.74 -1.50
CA THR A 107 -0.64 10.85 -1.97
C THR A 107 -0.20 9.60 -2.72
N LEU A 108 -0.54 8.41 -2.17
CA LEU A 108 -0.19 7.14 -2.80
C LEU A 108 -0.93 6.91 -4.11
N VAL A 109 -2.20 7.32 -4.21
CA VAL A 109 -2.94 7.27 -5.48
C VAL A 109 -2.24 8.12 -6.55
N VAL A 110 -1.88 9.37 -6.22
CA VAL A 110 -1.19 10.26 -7.16
C VAL A 110 0.16 9.68 -7.58
N ASN A 111 0.94 9.13 -6.64
CA ASN A 111 2.23 8.49 -6.94
C ASN A 111 2.06 7.26 -7.83
N THR A 112 1.07 6.42 -7.54
CA THR A 112 0.78 5.25 -8.36
C THR A 112 0.40 5.64 -9.78
N VAL A 113 -0.39 6.69 -9.94
CA VAL A 113 -0.74 7.22 -11.28
C VAL A 113 0.52 7.70 -12.01
N CYS A 114 1.42 8.42 -11.36
CA CYS A 114 2.69 8.85 -11.98
C CYS A 114 3.54 7.65 -12.42
N MET A 115 3.68 6.64 -11.57
CA MET A 115 4.44 5.42 -11.90
C MET A 115 3.74 4.62 -13.02
N ALA A 116 2.41 4.53 -12.99
CA ALA A 116 1.62 3.85 -14.01
C ALA A 116 1.75 4.53 -15.38
N VAL A 117 1.79 5.85 -15.45
CA VAL A 117 2.05 6.58 -16.70
C VAL A 117 3.40 6.20 -17.29
N GLY A 118 4.45 6.14 -16.45
CA GLY A 118 5.77 5.67 -16.89
C GLY A 118 5.75 4.22 -17.37
N PHE A 119 5.04 3.34 -16.67
CA PHE A 119 4.86 1.95 -17.06
C PHE A 119 4.10 1.79 -18.40
N PHE A 120 2.98 2.49 -18.59
CA PHE A 120 2.24 2.46 -19.85
C PHE A 120 3.02 3.07 -21.00
N ALA A 121 3.82 4.12 -20.76
CA ALA A 121 4.73 4.65 -21.77
C ALA A 121 5.77 3.61 -22.20
N ALA A 122 6.33 2.86 -21.24
CA ALA A 122 7.26 1.76 -21.52
C ALA A 122 6.58 0.62 -22.30
N LEU A 123 5.33 0.28 -21.95
CA LEU A 123 4.57 -0.75 -22.65
C LEU A 123 4.26 -0.35 -24.10
N LEU A 124 3.85 0.90 -24.33
CA LEU A 124 3.62 1.44 -25.67
C LEU A 124 4.89 1.45 -26.52
N PHE A 125 6.03 1.79 -25.93
CA PHE A 125 7.31 1.76 -26.63
C PHE A 125 7.69 0.35 -27.09
N LEU A 126 7.38 -0.68 -26.26
CA LEU A 126 7.68 -2.06 -26.59
C LEU A 126 6.69 -2.67 -27.59
N ALA A 127 5.39 -2.50 -27.33
CA ALA A 127 4.30 -3.19 -28.05
C ALA A 127 3.80 -2.42 -29.28
N HIS A 128 4.07 -1.11 -29.38
CA HIS A 128 3.62 -0.19 -30.43
C HIS A 128 2.08 -0.05 -30.57
N HIS A 129 1.30 -0.85 -29.84
CA HIS A 129 -0.16 -0.81 -29.81
C HIS A 129 -0.69 -1.35 -28.49
N PHE A 130 -1.92 -0.98 -28.11
CA PHE A 130 -2.61 -1.55 -26.99
C PHE A 130 -3.44 -2.76 -27.41
N GLU A 131 -3.39 -3.82 -26.61
CA GLU A 131 -4.24 -4.99 -26.74
C GLU A 131 -5.46 -4.87 -25.83
N ARG A 132 -6.54 -5.60 -26.14
CA ARG A 132 -7.71 -5.66 -25.24
C ARG A 132 -7.37 -6.18 -23.85
N ALA A 133 -6.38 -7.05 -23.74
CA ALA A 133 -5.87 -7.58 -22.48
C ALA A 133 -5.24 -6.50 -21.58
N ASP A 134 -4.78 -5.37 -22.15
CA ASP A 134 -4.18 -4.28 -21.37
C ASP A 134 -5.21 -3.58 -20.45
N GLY A 135 -6.50 -3.75 -20.68
CA GLY A 135 -7.54 -3.30 -19.75
C GLY A 135 -7.42 -3.94 -18.37
N TYR A 136 -6.94 -5.17 -18.27
CA TYR A 136 -6.72 -5.84 -16.99
C TYR A 136 -5.52 -5.28 -16.20
N LEU A 137 -4.58 -4.58 -16.87
CA LEU A 137 -3.48 -3.86 -16.20
C LEU A 137 -4.01 -2.76 -15.27
N LEU A 138 -5.10 -2.10 -15.66
CA LEU A 138 -5.75 -1.10 -14.80
C LEU A 138 -6.34 -1.73 -13.53
N ILE A 139 -6.83 -2.97 -13.63
CA ILE A 139 -7.31 -3.73 -12.46
C ILE A 139 -6.14 -4.10 -11.54
N ALA A 140 -4.99 -4.48 -12.11
CA ALA A 140 -3.79 -4.75 -11.32
C ALA A 140 -3.31 -3.49 -10.58
N ILE A 141 -3.27 -2.33 -11.25
CA ILE A 141 -2.92 -1.05 -10.63
C ILE A 141 -3.93 -0.67 -9.54
N TYR A 142 -5.22 -0.92 -9.77
CA TYR A 142 -6.25 -0.71 -8.77
C TYR A 142 -6.02 -1.58 -7.51
N PHE A 143 -5.64 -2.85 -7.68
CA PHE A 143 -5.32 -3.74 -6.56
C PHE A 143 -4.06 -3.30 -5.82
N ILE A 144 -3.05 -2.80 -6.52
CA ILE A 144 -1.87 -2.18 -5.91
C ILE A 144 -2.27 -0.95 -5.07
N ILE A 145 -3.22 -0.14 -5.53
CA ILE A 145 -3.75 0.98 -4.72
C ILE A 145 -4.45 0.48 -3.46
N LEU A 146 -5.26 -0.57 -3.55
CA LEU A 146 -5.91 -1.19 -2.37
C LEU A 146 -4.88 -1.74 -1.38
N GLU A 147 -3.82 -2.37 -1.87
CA GLU A 147 -2.69 -2.83 -1.06
C GLU A 147 -2.07 -1.68 -0.27
N PHE A 148 -1.80 -0.54 -0.93
CA PHE A 148 -1.26 0.65 -0.28
C PHE A 148 -2.20 1.24 0.77
N VAL A 149 -3.51 1.23 0.53
CA VAL A 149 -4.52 1.68 1.48
C VAL A 149 -4.45 0.85 2.77
N VAL A 150 -4.35 -0.48 2.66
CA VAL A 150 -4.22 -1.37 3.82
C VAL A 150 -2.88 -1.18 4.53
N VAL A 151 -1.76 -1.14 3.80
CA VAL A 151 -0.42 -0.92 4.37
C VAL A 151 -0.35 0.42 5.10
N THR A 152 -0.90 1.49 4.52
CA THR A 152 -0.94 2.82 5.15
C THR A 152 -1.74 2.81 6.44
N ALA A 153 -2.91 2.14 6.46
CA ALA A 153 -3.74 2.02 7.66
C ALA A 153 -3.00 1.29 8.79
N LEU A 154 -2.30 0.20 8.47
CA LEU A 154 -1.47 -0.56 9.42
C LEU A 154 -0.28 0.24 9.92
N THR A 155 0.42 0.92 9.01
CA THR A 155 1.55 1.78 9.37
C THR A 155 1.12 2.89 10.32
N LEU A 156 -0.04 3.50 10.05
CA LEU A 156 -0.63 4.50 10.92
C LEU A 156 -0.96 3.91 12.29
N LEU A 157 -1.58 2.73 12.35
CA LEU A 157 -1.88 2.02 13.59
C LEU A 157 -0.61 1.80 14.43
N PHE A 158 0.44 1.22 13.83
CA PHE A 158 1.69 0.95 14.54
C PHE A 158 2.38 2.23 15.01
N SER A 159 2.34 3.30 14.23
CA SER A 159 2.94 4.59 14.58
C SER A 159 2.27 5.27 15.78
N THR A 160 1.03 4.88 16.13
CA THR A 160 0.33 5.45 17.29
C THR A 160 0.87 4.96 18.63
N PHE A 161 1.49 3.76 18.69
CA PHE A 161 1.95 3.18 19.96
C PHE A 161 3.43 2.76 19.97
N SER A 162 4.10 2.73 18.83
CA SER A 162 5.52 2.32 18.77
C SER A 162 6.44 3.42 18.24
N SER A 163 7.75 3.21 18.35
CA SER A 163 8.74 4.12 17.78
C SER A 163 8.76 4.06 16.25
N PRO A 164 9.28 5.10 15.55
CA PRO A 164 9.32 5.13 14.08
C PRO A 164 9.93 3.88 13.46
N VAL A 165 11.09 3.46 13.97
CA VAL A 165 11.82 2.29 13.47
C VAL A 165 11.03 1.00 13.69
N LEU A 166 10.46 0.83 14.91
CA LEU A 166 9.67 -0.35 15.24
C LEU A 166 8.38 -0.42 14.42
N SER A 167 7.72 0.73 14.19
CA SER A 167 6.55 0.80 13.31
C SER A 167 6.85 0.38 11.88
N ALA A 168 8.04 0.80 11.35
CA ALA A 168 8.51 0.38 10.02
C ALA A 168 8.69 -1.13 9.94
N VAL A 169 9.41 -1.70 10.92
CA VAL A 169 9.68 -3.14 10.97
C VAL A 169 8.38 -3.93 11.09
N MET A 170 7.45 -3.52 11.96
CA MET A 170 6.17 -4.19 12.14
C MET A 170 5.31 -4.13 10.86
N ALA A 171 5.23 -2.95 10.22
CA ALA A 171 4.47 -2.79 8.98
C ALA A 171 5.07 -3.63 7.84
N LEU A 172 6.40 -3.61 7.68
CA LEU A 172 7.10 -4.40 6.67
C LEU A 172 6.96 -5.90 6.94
N ALA A 173 7.14 -6.34 8.18
CA ALA A 173 6.99 -7.74 8.57
C ALA A 173 5.56 -8.23 8.27
N LEU A 174 4.54 -7.44 8.65
CA LEU A 174 3.15 -7.82 8.39
C LEU A 174 2.82 -7.81 6.90
N PHE A 175 3.41 -6.92 6.12
CA PHE A 175 3.32 -6.93 4.66
C PHE A 175 3.92 -8.22 4.07
N VAL A 176 5.16 -8.55 4.44
CA VAL A 176 5.82 -9.78 3.97
C VAL A 176 5.02 -11.03 4.37
N ILE A 177 4.61 -11.16 5.63
CA ILE A 177 3.80 -12.31 6.07
C ILE A 177 2.47 -12.35 5.30
N GLY A 178 1.85 -11.21 5.04
CA GLY A 178 0.60 -11.10 4.30
C GLY A 178 0.70 -11.49 2.83
N THR A 179 1.88 -11.34 2.19
CA THR A 179 2.11 -11.85 0.83
C THR A 179 2.12 -13.38 0.78
N PHE A 180 2.45 -14.05 1.90
CA PHE A 180 2.40 -15.51 2.06
C PHE A 180 1.12 -15.99 2.76
N ALA A 181 0.07 -15.17 2.82
CA ALA A 181 -1.17 -15.53 3.51
C ALA A 181 -1.87 -16.78 2.93
N ALA A 182 -1.70 -17.04 1.63
CA ALA A 182 -2.21 -18.27 1.00
C ALA A 182 -1.50 -19.52 1.53
N ASP A 183 -0.17 -19.47 1.65
CA ASP A 183 0.65 -20.56 2.17
C ASP A 183 0.37 -20.77 3.66
N LEU A 184 0.17 -19.69 4.42
CA LEU A 184 -0.20 -19.76 5.84
C LEU A 184 -1.56 -20.45 6.03
N ARG A 185 -2.53 -20.21 5.16
CA ARG A 185 -3.82 -20.91 5.18
C ARG A 185 -3.70 -22.38 4.81
N ALA A 186 -2.89 -22.70 3.80
CA ALA A 186 -2.59 -24.07 3.42
C ALA A 186 -1.92 -24.82 4.59
N PHE A 187 -0.95 -24.19 5.24
CA PHE A 187 -0.30 -24.73 6.43
C PHE A 187 -1.29 -24.98 7.58
N ALA A 188 -2.19 -24.02 7.85
CA ALA A 188 -3.22 -24.15 8.87
C ALA A 188 -4.17 -25.32 8.58
N ALA A 189 -4.53 -25.56 7.31
CA ALA A 189 -5.37 -26.66 6.88
C ALA A 189 -4.70 -28.04 7.06
N MET A 190 -3.38 -28.12 6.90
CA MET A 190 -2.59 -29.33 7.06
C MET A 190 -2.19 -29.61 8.51
N SER A 191 -2.28 -28.61 9.38
CA SER A 191 -1.87 -28.69 10.79
C SER A 191 -2.93 -29.32 11.67
N HIS A 192 -2.53 -29.88 12.83
CA HIS A 192 -3.40 -30.52 13.81
C HIS A 192 -3.23 -29.94 15.22
N GLY A 193 -4.23 -30.13 16.08
CA GLY A 193 -4.18 -29.71 17.48
C GLY A 193 -4.02 -28.19 17.65
N LEU A 194 -3.21 -27.79 18.62
CA LEU A 194 -2.97 -26.38 18.96
C LEU A 194 -2.33 -25.59 17.80
N THR A 195 -1.45 -26.21 17.03
CA THR A 195 -0.79 -25.57 15.87
C THR A 195 -1.83 -25.10 14.84
N ARG A 196 -2.87 -25.90 14.59
CA ARG A 196 -3.98 -25.53 13.70
C ARG A 196 -4.70 -24.28 14.21
N ILE A 197 -4.98 -24.21 15.51
CA ILE A 197 -5.70 -23.07 16.11
C ILE A 197 -4.88 -21.79 15.93
N PHE A 198 -3.59 -21.81 16.31
CA PHE A 198 -2.72 -20.64 16.18
C PHE A 198 -2.49 -20.22 14.72
N ALA A 199 -2.24 -21.19 13.84
CA ALA A 199 -2.07 -20.90 12.40
C ALA A 199 -3.34 -20.32 11.77
N THR A 200 -4.52 -20.84 12.16
CA THR A 200 -5.81 -20.32 11.68
C THR A 200 -6.06 -18.91 12.21
N LEU A 201 -5.83 -18.64 13.49
CA LEU A 201 -5.95 -17.30 14.05
C LEU A 201 -5.00 -16.32 13.37
N ALA A 202 -3.73 -16.70 13.18
CA ALA A 202 -2.76 -15.88 12.45
C ALA A 202 -3.23 -15.60 11.00
N ALA A 203 -3.76 -16.59 10.29
CA ALA A 203 -4.25 -16.47 8.93
C ALA A 203 -5.47 -15.54 8.78
N TYR A 204 -6.25 -15.33 9.86
CA TYR A 204 -7.35 -14.37 9.88
C TYR A 204 -6.91 -12.96 10.27
N VAL A 205 -5.93 -12.84 11.18
CA VAL A 205 -5.41 -11.55 11.66
C VAL A 205 -4.48 -10.92 10.63
N VAL A 206 -3.70 -11.71 9.90
CA VAL A 206 -2.78 -11.23 8.87
C VAL A 206 -3.56 -10.79 7.63
N PRO A 207 -3.29 -9.58 7.08
CA PRO A 207 -3.93 -9.13 5.85
C PRO A 207 -3.55 -10.04 4.67
N ASN A 208 -4.53 -10.36 3.85
CA ASN A 208 -4.32 -11.23 2.69
C ASN A 208 -3.85 -10.43 1.46
N PHE A 209 -2.59 -10.04 1.43
CA PHE A 209 -2.01 -9.38 0.27
C PHE A 209 -1.84 -10.32 -0.93
N ALA A 210 -1.75 -11.64 -0.71
CA ALA A 210 -1.70 -12.61 -1.79
C ALA A 210 -2.92 -12.51 -2.73
N SER A 211 -4.12 -12.23 -2.19
CA SER A 211 -5.33 -12.07 -3.02
C SER A 211 -5.38 -10.78 -3.83
N LEU A 212 -4.59 -9.77 -3.45
CA LEU A 212 -4.46 -8.51 -4.19
C LEU A 212 -3.39 -8.60 -5.28
N ASN A 213 -2.52 -9.61 -5.23
CA ASN A 213 -1.46 -9.78 -6.22
C ASN A 213 -1.98 -10.58 -7.44
N VAL A 214 -2.45 -9.84 -8.44
CA VAL A 214 -2.90 -10.40 -9.73
C VAL A 214 -1.90 -10.14 -10.87
N ILE A 215 -0.68 -9.70 -10.54
CA ILE A 215 0.33 -9.27 -11.51
C ILE A 215 0.64 -10.39 -12.51
N SER A 216 0.87 -11.62 -12.02
CA SER A 216 1.17 -12.76 -12.88
C SER A 216 0.01 -13.11 -13.82
N SER A 217 -1.22 -13.18 -13.33
CA SER A 217 -2.40 -13.47 -14.17
C SER A 217 -2.58 -12.43 -15.27
N VAL A 218 -2.42 -11.14 -14.93
CA VAL A 218 -2.54 -10.06 -15.92
C VAL A 218 -1.39 -10.07 -16.92
N ALA A 219 -0.17 -10.43 -16.50
CA ALA A 219 0.98 -10.56 -17.40
C ALA A 219 0.75 -11.66 -18.46
N HIS A 220 0.04 -12.72 -18.10
CA HIS A 220 -0.34 -13.79 -19.05
C HIS A 220 -1.64 -13.48 -19.82
N GLY A 221 -2.23 -12.31 -19.62
CA GLY A 221 -3.47 -11.90 -20.30
C GLY A 221 -4.73 -12.60 -19.79
N GLU A 222 -4.68 -13.21 -18.61
CA GLU A 222 -5.82 -13.88 -18.00
C GLU A 222 -6.90 -12.88 -17.55
N PRO A 223 -8.19 -13.16 -17.79
CA PRO A 223 -9.25 -12.28 -17.36
C PRO A 223 -9.43 -12.31 -15.83
N ILE A 224 -9.58 -11.15 -15.24
CA ILE A 224 -9.87 -11.01 -13.80
C ILE A 224 -11.38 -11.00 -13.59
N ALA A 225 -11.89 -11.93 -12.77
CA ALA A 225 -13.31 -12.01 -12.46
C ALA A 225 -13.78 -10.77 -11.68
N GLY A 226 -14.92 -10.18 -12.08
CA GLY A 226 -15.50 -9.02 -11.39
C GLY A 226 -15.86 -9.29 -9.93
N SER A 227 -16.22 -10.53 -9.60
CA SER A 227 -16.45 -10.98 -8.22
C SER A 227 -15.18 -10.87 -7.35
N LEU A 228 -14.00 -11.17 -7.89
CA LEU A 228 -12.72 -11.01 -7.22
C LEU A 228 -12.44 -9.53 -6.94
N VAL A 229 -12.73 -8.65 -7.91
CA VAL A 229 -12.55 -7.19 -7.73
C VAL A 229 -13.43 -6.69 -6.60
N LEU A 230 -14.72 -7.06 -6.60
CA LEU A 230 -15.65 -6.65 -5.54
C LEU A 230 -15.22 -7.18 -4.16
N TYR A 231 -14.91 -8.47 -4.08
CA TYR A 231 -14.48 -9.10 -2.83
C TYR A 231 -13.23 -8.42 -2.25
N ASN A 232 -12.19 -8.24 -3.05
CA ASN A 232 -10.95 -7.63 -2.60
C ASN A 232 -11.12 -6.15 -2.23
N THR A 233 -12.01 -5.42 -2.93
CA THR A 233 -12.35 -4.04 -2.58
C THR A 233 -13.01 -3.96 -1.21
N VAL A 234 -14.06 -4.75 -1.00
CA VAL A 234 -14.78 -4.77 0.28
C VAL A 234 -13.84 -5.21 1.41
N TYR A 235 -13.07 -6.27 1.19
CA TYR A 235 -12.09 -6.77 2.15
C TYR A 235 -11.07 -5.70 2.55
N SER A 236 -10.44 -5.04 1.58
CA SER A 236 -9.40 -4.03 1.82
C SER A 236 -9.95 -2.81 2.54
N LEU A 237 -11.15 -2.35 2.18
CA LEU A 237 -11.79 -1.22 2.84
C LEU A 237 -12.18 -1.54 4.29
N PHE A 238 -12.72 -2.74 4.55
CA PHE A 238 -13.02 -3.19 5.92
C PHE A 238 -11.77 -3.32 6.76
N TYR A 239 -10.72 -3.92 6.20
CA TYR A 239 -9.45 -4.09 6.90
C TYR A 239 -8.81 -2.74 7.24
N ALA A 240 -8.76 -1.82 6.28
CA ALA A 240 -8.25 -0.47 6.49
C ALA A 240 -9.09 0.30 7.52
N ALA A 241 -10.43 0.20 7.46
CA ALA A 241 -11.33 0.83 8.43
C ALA A 241 -11.10 0.28 9.84
N ALA A 242 -10.93 -1.04 10.00
CA ALA A 242 -10.61 -1.67 11.28
C ALA A 242 -9.27 -1.17 11.84
N ALA A 243 -8.22 -1.12 11.00
CA ALA A 243 -6.89 -0.64 11.39
C ALA A 243 -6.92 0.85 11.78
N VAL A 244 -7.59 1.71 11.01
CA VAL A 244 -7.74 3.14 11.32
C VAL A 244 -8.56 3.34 12.59
N SER A 245 -9.64 2.57 12.81
CA SER A 245 -10.41 2.61 14.05
C SER A 245 -9.57 2.20 15.26
N GLY A 246 -8.74 1.16 15.11
CA GLY A 246 -7.76 0.76 16.12
C GLY A 246 -6.76 1.88 16.42
N ALA A 247 -6.25 2.55 15.38
CA ALA A 247 -5.35 3.70 15.52
C ALA A 247 -6.01 4.85 16.30
N VAL A 248 -7.27 5.16 16.01
CA VAL A 248 -8.04 6.18 16.72
C VAL A 248 -8.18 5.82 18.20
N LEU A 249 -8.60 4.58 18.51
CA LEU A 249 -8.77 4.12 19.88
C LEU A 249 -7.46 4.21 20.67
N VAL A 250 -6.38 3.67 20.13
CA VAL A 250 -5.06 3.72 20.78
C VAL A 250 -4.62 5.18 21.01
N PHE A 251 -4.85 6.07 20.03
CA PHE A 251 -4.47 7.47 20.11
C PHE A 251 -5.33 8.25 21.12
N GLU A 252 -6.60 7.88 21.31
CA GLU A 252 -7.49 8.50 22.31
C GLU A 252 -7.07 8.18 23.75
N TYR A 253 -6.67 6.93 24.01
CA TYR A 253 -6.25 6.49 25.35
C TYR A 253 -4.80 6.86 25.69
N ARG A 254 -4.01 7.29 24.73
CA ARG A 254 -2.62 7.69 24.98
C ARG A 254 -2.56 9.02 25.72
N ASN A 255 -2.03 8.99 26.96
CA ASN A 255 -1.71 10.19 27.70
C ASN A 255 -0.53 10.88 27.02
N LEU A 256 -0.80 11.99 26.35
CA LEU A 256 0.22 12.92 25.83
C LEU A 256 0.74 13.71 27.04
N LYS A 257 1.75 13.19 27.76
CA LYS A 257 2.48 13.93 28.80
C LYS A 257 3.76 14.51 28.20
#